data_e097273d179b1a6124b58c2c09ff2fbf
#
_entry.id   e097273d179b1a6124b58c2c09ff2fbf
#
_cell.length_a   1.000
_cell.length_b   1.000
_cell.length_c   1.000
_cell.angle_alpha   90.00
_cell.angle_beta   90.00
_cell.angle_gamma   90.00
#
_symmetry.space_group_name_H-M   'P 1'
#
loop_
_entity.id
_entity.type
_entity.pdbx_description
1 polymer ?
#
loop_
_entity_poly.entity_id
_entity_poly.type
_entity_poly.pdbx_seq_one_letter_code
_entity_poly.pdbx_strand_id
1 'polypeptide(L)'
;MSTPPVSDDLLRETVELYEANDRNQTRAASAAGLSRAALQSRLRQASARGIVAGINPMETDDLIFPDLPSSELPAEQLIDQACARFAGHLAAREARRWMEIKVKSNKPIGVCFMGDPHIDNNGCNWPLLRRDIKVLEETPGMYAVNIGDLTDNWVGRLVRLYADQEMSKKQAWKLAKYLMRDSGIKWLCHLLGNHDAWNDGPYLIKANAQPMVPVEDWQSRFQIAFPNGQKVRVHAAHDFPGSSIWNKMHGPQKAAMMLEQADIFACGHKHEWAINESENANRDFVYHLIRARGYKFIDSYSDQLGYGSQKFGASITAIIDPASGDTKKIRCFPDLPEAAEFLTWKRARA
;
A
#
# COMPACT_ATOMS: atom_id res chain seq x y z
N MET A 1 -24.62 11.91 53.91
CA MET A 1 -23.40 12.66 54.24
C MET A 1 -22.25 11.98 53.55
N SER A 2 -21.60 12.62 52.58
CA SER A 2 -20.44 12.05 51.90
C SER A 2 -19.24 12.12 52.84
N THR A 3 -18.53 11.01 52.98
CA THR A 3 -17.27 10.94 53.75
C THR A 3 -16.29 11.96 53.12
N PRO A 4 -15.63 12.81 53.92
CA PRO A 4 -14.68 13.78 53.38
C PRO A 4 -13.54 13.02 52.65
N PRO A 5 -12.99 13.62 51.58
CA PRO A 5 -11.93 13.02 50.85
C PRO A 5 -10.69 12.83 51.72
N VAL A 6 -10.01 11.68 51.54
CA VAL A 6 -8.77 11.37 52.25
C VAL A 6 -7.69 12.38 51.86
N SER A 7 -7.00 12.99 52.82
CA SER A 7 -5.93 13.95 52.57
C SER A 7 -4.71 13.30 51.92
N ASP A 8 -3.93 14.10 51.14
CA ASP A 8 -2.74 13.62 50.47
C ASP A 8 -1.66 13.11 51.45
N ASP A 9 -1.54 13.72 52.62
CA ASP A 9 -0.61 13.26 53.66
C ASP A 9 -0.97 11.88 54.15
N LEU A 10 -2.25 11.61 54.38
CA LEU A 10 -2.72 10.29 54.84
C LEU A 10 -2.59 9.21 53.74
N LEU A 11 -2.70 9.64 52.47
CA LEU A 11 -2.43 8.75 51.34
C LEU A 11 -0.93 8.44 51.20
N ARG A 12 -0.07 9.43 51.44
CA ARG A 12 1.39 9.27 51.40
C ARG A 12 1.84 8.30 52.51
N GLU A 13 1.38 8.53 53.76
CA GLU A 13 1.63 7.64 54.89
C GLU A 13 1.17 6.20 54.58
N THR A 14 0.02 6.03 53.94
CA THR A 14 -0.51 4.71 53.58
C THR A 14 0.39 4.02 52.53
N VAL A 15 0.95 4.75 51.57
CA VAL A 15 1.86 4.23 50.55
C VAL A 15 3.19 3.83 51.21
N GLU A 16 3.74 4.66 52.10
CA GLU A 16 4.96 4.39 52.83
C GLU A 16 4.84 3.12 53.72
N LEU A 17 3.74 2.98 54.43
CA LEU A 17 3.46 1.76 55.22
C LEU A 17 3.32 0.54 54.34
N TYR A 18 2.76 0.67 53.15
CA TYR A 18 2.64 -0.42 52.19
C TYR A 18 4.01 -0.89 51.66
N GLU A 19 4.89 0.03 51.31
CA GLU A 19 6.25 -0.27 50.88
C GLU A 19 7.09 -0.84 52.03
N ALA A 20 7.02 -0.26 53.23
CA ALA A 20 7.72 -0.74 54.42
C ALA A 20 7.31 -2.16 54.86
N ASN A 21 6.18 -2.67 54.39
CA ASN A 21 5.71 -4.02 54.62
C ASN A 21 5.84 -4.91 53.36
N ASP A 22 6.85 -4.72 52.55
CA ASP A 22 7.16 -5.51 51.34
C ASP A 22 5.97 -5.63 50.39
N ARG A 23 5.16 -4.58 50.27
CA ARG A 23 3.92 -4.55 49.48
C ARG A 23 2.89 -5.62 49.88
N ASN A 24 3.00 -6.13 51.10
CA ASN A 24 2.03 -7.09 51.61
C ASN A 24 0.81 -6.38 52.19
N GLN A 25 -0.29 -6.42 51.46
CA GLN A 25 -1.52 -5.71 51.80
C GLN A 25 -2.08 -6.10 53.19
N THR A 26 -1.92 -7.31 53.62
CA THR A 26 -2.42 -7.77 54.94
C THR A 26 -1.60 -7.18 56.07
N ARG A 27 -0.26 -7.20 55.96
CA ARG A 27 0.65 -6.61 56.95
C ARG A 27 0.50 -5.08 57.01
N ALA A 28 0.47 -4.44 55.84
CA ALA A 28 0.30 -2.99 55.75
C ALA A 28 -1.05 -2.52 56.30
N ALA A 29 -2.13 -3.24 56.05
CA ALA A 29 -3.44 -2.93 56.61
C ALA A 29 -3.45 -3.07 58.13
N SER A 30 -2.84 -4.09 58.68
CA SER A 30 -2.68 -4.26 60.11
C SER A 30 -1.83 -3.16 60.73
N ALA A 31 -0.70 -2.79 60.11
CA ALA A 31 0.17 -1.71 60.59
C ALA A 31 -0.51 -0.35 60.55
N ALA A 32 -1.36 -0.09 59.56
CA ALA A 32 -2.14 1.16 59.41
C ALA A 32 -3.44 1.18 60.26
N GLY A 33 -3.78 0.11 60.97
CA GLY A 33 -5.07 -0.02 61.70
C GLY A 33 -6.28 0.01 60.76
N LEU A 34 -6.11 -0.44 59.50
CA LEU A 34 -7.13 -0.42 58.46
C LEU A 34 -7.62 -1.81 58.10
N SER A 35 -8.84 -1.91 57.60
CA SER A 35 -9.24 -3.10 56.85
C SER A 35 -8.46 -3.19 55.51
N ARG A 36 -8.25 -4.38 54.99
CA ARG A 36 -7.60 -4.59 53.70
C ARG A 36 -8.30 -3.83 52.56
N ALA A 37 -9.63 -3.78 52.58
CA ALA A 37 -10.43 -3.02 51.60
C ALA A 37 -10.19 -1.51 51.72
N ALA A 38 -10.08 -0.98 52.95
CA ALA A 38 -9.78 0.43 53.18
C ALA A 38 -8.35 0.79 52.71
N LEU A 39 -7.37 -0.07 52.97
CA LEU A 39 -6.01 0.08 52.45
C LEU A 39 -6.00 0.09 50.91
N GLN A 40 -6.65 -0.87 50.26
CA GLN A 40 -6.73 -0.90 48.78
C GLN A 40 -7.41 0.34 48.19
N SER A 41 -8.43 0.86 48.85
CA SER A 41 -9.09 2.11 48.43
C SER A 41 -8.15 3.30 48.51
N ARG A 42 -7.38 3.42 49.59
CA ARG A 42 -6.39 4.50 49.75
C ARG A 42 -5.24 4.37 48.77
N LEU A 43 -4.71 3.17 48.51
CA LEU A 43 -3.66 2.93 47.52
C LEU A 43 -4.13 3.31 46.08
N ARG A 44 -5.38 3.00 45.76
CA ARG A 44 -5.95 3.43 44.44
C ARG A 44 -6.09 4.95 44.38
N GLN A 45 -6.52 5.62 45.44
CA GLN A 45 -6.62 7.09 45.48
C GLN A 45 -5.23 7.73 45.41
N ALA A 46 -4.22 7.17 46.08
CA ALA A 46 -2.83 7.61 46.01
C ALA A 46 -2.30 7.51 44.56
N SER A 47 -2.47 6.36 43.96
CA SER A 47 -2.08 6.12 42.54
C SER A 47 -2.77 7.08 41.57
N ALA A 48 -4.07 7.31 41.73
CA ALA A 48 -4.83 8.26 40.89
C ALA A 48 -4.40 9.72 41.07
N ARG A 49 -3.76 10.07 42.22
CA ARG A 49 -3.21 11.42 42.48
C ARG A 49 -1.69 11.49 42.29
N GLY A 50 -1.06 10.44 41.71
CA GLY A 50 0.39 10.40 41.52
C GLY A 50 1.23 10.36 42.79
N ILE A 51 0.61 9.99 43.93
CA ILE A 51 1.33 9.86 45.22
C ILE A 51 2.02 8.50 45.22
N VAL A 52 3.32 8.51 45.12
CA VAL A 52 4.20 7.35 45.27
C VAL A 52 4.88 7.40 46.66
N ALA A 53 5.30 6.23 47.19
CA ALA A 53 6.18 6.23 48.35
C ALA A 53 7.37 7.13 48.06
N GLY A 54 7.68 7.99 48.95
CA GLY A 54 8.90 8.76 48.89
C GLY A 54 10.05 7.76 48.74
N ILE A 55 10.62 7.68 47.54
CA ILE A 55 12.02 7.37 47.47
C ILE A 55 12.61 8.52 48.26
N ASN A 56 13.06 8.27 49.48
CA ASN A 56 14.00 9.19 50.09
C ASN A 56 15.04 9.39 49.01
N PRO A 57 15.18 10.58 48.39
CA PRO A 57 16.34 10.83 47.59
C PRO A 57 17.48 10.42 48.51
N MET A 58 18.33 9.47 48.09
CA MET A 58 19.54 9.18 48.82
C MET A 58 20.06 10.57 49.20
N GLU A 59 20.07 10.87 50.52
CA GLU A 59 20.79 12.02 51.04
C GLU A 59 22.25 11.77 50.66
N THR A 60 22.58 12.13 49.44
CA THR A 60 23.96 12.28 48.98
C THR A 60 24.32 13.66 49.44
N ASP A 61 24.92 13.76 50.61
CA ASP A 61 25.20 15.00 51.35
C ASP A 61 25.99 16.05 50.54
N ASP A 62 26.48 15.73 49.35
CA ASP A 62 27.40 16.60 48.57
C ASP A 62 27.07 16.68 47.04
N LEU A 63 25.99 16.09 46.53
CA LEU A 63 25.70 16.06 45.10
C LEU A 63 24.38 16.74 44.72
N ILE A 64 24.42 17.81 44.00
CA ILE A 64 23.25 18.45 43.36
C ILE A 64 23.19 17.98 41.91
N PHE A 65 22.17 17.19 41.56
CA PHE A 65 21.91 16.80 40.19
C PHE A 65 21.22 17.95 39.45
N PRO A 66 21.66 18.26 38.23
CA PRO A 66 20.97 19.26 37.43
C PRO A 66 19.56 18.75 37.05
N ASP A 67 18.62 19.68 37.04
CA ASP A 67 17.30 19.42 36.44
C ASP A 67 17.49 19.26 34.93
N LEU A 68 17.39 18.05 34.42
CA LEU A 68 17.58 17.76 33.01
C LEU A 68 16.27 18.00 32.28
N PRO A 69 16.26 18.86 31.24
CA PRO A 69 15.06 19.10 30.47
C PRO A 69 14.54 17.81 29.85
N SER A 70 13.26 17.52 30.02
CA SER A 70 12.61 16.41 29.35
C SER A 70 12.61 16.65 27.83
N SER A 71 13.04 15.64 27.07
CA SER A 71 12.91 15.64 25.62
C SER A 71 11.50 15.24 25.16
N GLU A 72 10.63 14.86 26.09
CA GLU A 72 9.27 14.44 25.77
C GLU A 72 8.36 15.65 25.63
N LEU A 73 7.58 15.64 24.56
CA LEU A 73 6.57 16.68 24.33
C LEU A 73 5.35 16.48 25.24
N PRO A 74 4.75 17.54 25.75
CA PRO A 74 3.48 17.45 26.47
C PRO A 74 2.40 16.77 25.63
N ALA A 75 1.51 16.02 26.27
CA ALA A 75 0.46 15.26 25.60
C ALA A 75 -0.42 16.14 24.65
N GLU A 76 -0.75 17.36 25.03
CA GLU A 76 -1.50 18.28 24.19
C GLU A 76 -0.78 18.61 22.88
N GLN A 77 0.54 18.84 22.92
CA GLN A 77 1.33 19.09 21.71
C GLN A 77 1.40 17.86 20.81
N LEU A 78 1.46 16.66 21.38
CA LEU A 78 1.40 15.41 20.62
C LEU A 78 0.03 15.23 19.95
N ILE A 79 -1.05 15.57 20.64
CA ILE A 79 -2.43 15.58 20.11
C ILE A 79 -2.56 16.57 18.96
N ASP A 80 -2.10 17.81 19.14
CA ASP A 80 -2.14 18.83 18.10
C ASP A 80 -1.38 18.41 16.84
N GLN A 81 -0.18 17.84 17.02
CA GLN A 81 0.58 17.28 15.90
C GLN A 81 -0.15 16.11 15.24
N ALA A 82 -0.82 15.26 16.01
CA ALA A 82 -1.61 14.15 15.46
C ALA A 82 -2.81 14.66 14.66
N CYS A 83 -3.51 15.67 15.16
CA CYS A 83 -4.61 16.34 14.46
C CYS A 83 -4.13 16.98 13.14
N ALA A 84 -3.02 17.70 13.16
CA ALA A 84 -2.44 18.32 11.97
C ALA A 84 -2.03 17.26 10.93
N ARG A 85 -1.39 16.17 11.36
CA ARG A 85 -1.05 15.03 10.48
C ARG A 85 -2.30 14.40 9.87
N PHE A 86 -3.33 14.15 10.67
CA PHE A 86 -4.61 13.58 10.18
C PHE A 86 -5.26 14.48 9.13
N ALA A 87 -5.34 15.79 9.38
CA ALA A 87 -5.88 16.74 8.42
C ALA A 87 -5.09 16.76 7.11
N GLY A 88 -3.75 16.72 7.18
CA GLY A 88 -2.87 16.60 6.01
C GLY A 88 -3.09 15.31 5.23
N HIS A 89 -3.22 14.17 5.91
CA HIS A 89 -3.52 12.88 5.27
C HIS A 89 -4.90 12.87 4.61
N LEU A 90 -5.91 13.46 5.26
CA LEU A 90 -7.26 13.56 4.69
C LEU A 90 -7.26 14.39 3.42
N ALA A 91 -6.65 15.58 3.44
CA ALA A 91 -6.53 16.44 2.26
C ALA A 91 -5.78 15.75 1.11
N ALA A 92 -4.66 15.08 1.40
CA ALA A 92 -3.91 14.33 0.41
C ALA A 92 -4.73 13.17 -0.20
N ARG A 93 -5.51 12.46 0.62
CA ARG A 93 -6.40 11.38 0.16
C ARG A 93 -7.51 11.89 -0.76
N GLU A 94 -8.15 13.00 -0.41
CA GLU A 94 -9.20 13.60 -1.24
C GLU A 94 -8.64 14.11 -2.58
N ALA A 95 -7.46 14.74 -2.59
CA ALA A 95 -6.80 15.19 -3.81
C ALA A 95 -6.44 14.04 -4.78
N ARG A 96 -6.19 12.83 -4.24
CA ARG A 96 -5.84 11.63 -5.02
C ARG A 96 -7.03 10.73 -5.33
N ARG A 97 -8.23 11.09 -4.92
CA ARG A 97 -9.42 10.24 -5.10
C ARG A 97 -9.68 9.88 -6.55
N TRP A 98 -9.56 10.87 -7.47
CA TRP A 98 -9.58 10.69 -8.91
C TRP A 98 -8.55 11.64 -9.55
N MET A 99 -7.30 11.20 -9.62
CA MET A 99 -6.22 11.97 -10.25
C MET A 99 -6.52 12.17 -11.73
N GLU A 100 -6.59 13.42 -12.22
CA GLU A 100 -6.86 13.68 -13.61
C GLU A 100 -5.58 13.72 -14.46
N ILE A 101 -5.52 12.84 -15.47
CA ILE A 101 -4.46 12.79 -16.47
C ILE A 101 -5.03 13.34 -17.79
N LYS A 102 -4.54 14.50 -18.22
CA LYS A 102 -5.02 15.16 -19.45
C LYS A 102 -4.23 14.69 -20.66
N VAL A 103 -4.94 14.18 -21.66
CA VAL A 103 -4.38 13.85 -22.98
C VAL A 103 -4.46 15.08 -23.87
N LYS A 104 -3.40 15.36 -24.65
CA LYS A 104 -3.31 16.58 -25.49
C LYS A 104 -4.02 16.46 -26.84
N SER A 105 -4.55 15.30 -27.19
CA SER A 105 -5.21 15.06 -28.49
C SER A 105 -6.39 14.10 -28.33
N ASN A 106 -7.30 14.10 -29.29
CA ASN A 106 -8.41 13.14 -29.37
C ASN A 106 -8.03 11.84 -30.10
N LYS A 107 -6.75 11.61 -30.36
CA LYS A 107 -6.31 10.35 -30.98
C LYS A 107 -6.40 9.20 -29.94
N PRO A 108 -6.70 7.99 -30.39
CA PRO A 108 -6.68 6.81 -29.53
C PRO A 108 -5.35 6.63 -28.79
N ILE A 109 -5.41 6.11 -27.58
CA ILE A 109 -4.25 5.78 -26.76
C ILE A 109 -4.32 4.33 -26.29
N GLY A 110 -3.16 3.74 -25.97
CA GLY A 110 -3.05 2.47 -25.30
C GLY A 110 -2.56 2.64 -23.86
N VAL A 111 -3.16 1.90 -22.95
CA VAL A 111 -2.72 1.80 -21.55
C VAL A 111 -2.40 0.34 -21.24
N CYS A 112 -1.12 0.04 -21.15
CA CYS A 112 -0.63 -1.29 -20.80
C CYS A 112 -0.54 -1.45 -19.29
N PHE A 113 -1.28 -2.40 -18.73
CA PHE A 113 -1.20 -2.78 -17.33
C PHE A 113 -0.19 -3.92 -17.21
N MET A 114 0.96 -3.63 -16.61
CA MET A 114 2.02 -4.59 -16.36
C MET A 114 2.38 -4.58 -14.88
N GLY A 115 2.58 -5.77 -14.31
CA GLY A 115 2.95 -5.94 -12.92
C GLY A 115 3.64 -7.26 -12.73
N ASP A 116 3.96 -7.55 -11.49
CA ASP A 116 4.56 -8.81 -11.08
C ASP A 116 5.74 -9.22 -11.99
N PRO A 117 6.65 -8.30 -12.38
CA PRO A 117 7.78 -8.65 -13.20
C PRO A 117 8.83 -9.45 -12.41
N HIS A 118 8.93 -9.24 -11.08
CA HIS A 118 9.91 -9.91 -10.25
C HIS A 118 11.26 -10.01 -10.96
N ILE A 119 11.79 -8.85 -11.37
CA ILE A 119 12.90 -8.73 -12.34
C ILE A 119 14.21 -9.39 -11.89
N ASP A 120 14.35 -9.64 -10.61
CA ASP A 120 15.47 -10.31 -9.97
C ASP A 120 15.25 -11.80 -9.74
N ASN A 121 14.07 -12.33 -10.05
CA ASN A 121 13.78 -13.75 -9.95
C ASN A 121 14.32 -14.50 -11.17
N ASN A 122 14.93 -15.68 -10.93
CA ASN A 122 15.44 -16.54 -12.01
C ASN A 122 14.35 -17.00 -12.99
N GLY A 123 13.10 -17.02 -12.56
CA GLY A 123 11.92 -17.34 -13.39
C GLY A 123 11.32 -16.19 -14.16
N CYS A 124 11.87 -14.99 -14.07
CA CYS A 124 11.43 -13.84 -14.85
C CYS A 124 11.70 -14.05 -16.34
N ASN A 125 10.67 -13.95 -17.17
CA ASN A 125 10.82 -14.06 -18.64
C ASN A 125 11.37 -12.75 -19.22
N TRP A 126 12.67 -12.52 -19.04
CA TRP A 126 13.35 -11.34 -19.55
C TRP A 126 13.28 -11.15 -21.07
N PRO A 127 13.33 -12.21 -21.93
CA PRO A 127 13.11 -12.04 -23.37
C PRO A 127 11.75 -11.39 -23.67
N LEU A 128 10.69 -11.84 -23.01
CA LEU A 128 9.34 -11.29 -23.17
C LEU A 128 9.27 -9.86 -22.63
N LEU A 129 9.76 -9.61 -21.41
CA LEU A 129 9.78 -8.29 -20.81
C LEU A 129 10.55 -7.29 -21.67
N ARG A 130 11.70 -7.67 -22.21
CA ARG A 130 12.51 -6.82 -23.10
C ARG A 130 11.77 -6.49 -24.41
N ARG A 131 11.07 -7.47 -25.00
CA ARG A 131 10.19 -7.23 -26.15
C ARG A 131 9.13 -6.18 -25.83
N ASP A 132 8.46 -6.36 -24.72
CA ASP A 132 7.35 -5.50 -24.30
C ASP A 132 7.84 -4.08 -23.98
N ILE A 133 8.98 -3.93 -23.31
CA ILE A 133 9.62 -2.62 -23.10
C ILE A 133 9.82 -1.89 -24.43
N LYS A 134 10.38 -2.58 -25.42
CA LYS A 134 10.63 -1.99 -26.75
C LYS A 134 9.34 -1.56 -27.44
N VAL A 135 8.29 -2.38 -27.38
CA VAL A 135 6.98 -2.04 -27.98
C VAL A 135 6.37 -0.80 -27.28
N LEU A 136 6.47 -0.71 -25.94
CA LEU A 136 5.97 0.44 -25.17
C LEU A 136 6.73 1.72 -25.51
N GLU A 137 8.04 1.64 -25.68
CA GLU A 137 8.89 2.78 -26.00
C GLU A 137 8.60 3.30 -27.41
N GLU A 138 8.55 2.39 -28.42
CA GLU A 138 8.48 2.73 -29.84
C GLU A 138 7.06 3.06 -30.33
N THR A 139 6.00 2.65 -29.60
CA THR A 139 4.62 2.84 -30.08
C THR A 139 4.07 4.22 -29.69
N PRO A 140 3.76 5.10 -30.67
CA PRO A 140 3.17 6.41 -30.37
C PRO A 140 1.79 6.30 -29.73
N GLY A 141 1.61 6.99 -28.59
CA GLY A 141 0.35 6.99 -27.84
C GLY A 141 0.18 5.79 -26.92
N MET A 142 1.20 4.95 -26.76
CA MET A 142 1.24 3.88 -25.76
C MET A 142 1.80 4.40 -24.44
N TYR A 143 1.13 4.03 -23.37
CA TYR A 143 1.45 4.34 -21.97
C TYR A 143 1.40 3.08 -21.13
N ALA A 144 1.97 3.11 -19.92
CA ALA A 144 1.95 1.95 -19.03
C ALA A 144 1.55 2.33 -17.61
N VAL A 145 0.99 1.37 -16.90
CA VAL A 145 0.73 1.37 -15.45
C VAL A 145 1.46 0.19 -14.86
N ASN A 146 2.34 0.44 -13.89
CA ASN A 146 2.94 -0.63 -13.09
C ASN A 146 2.01 -0.96 -11.93
N ILE A 147 1.54 -2.21 -11.86
CA ILE A 147 0.61 -2.69 -10.83
C ILE A 147 1.30 -3.44 -9.69
N GLY A 148 2.63 -3.28 -9.52
CA GLY A 148 3.38 -3.72 -8.35
C GLY A 148 4.23 -4.95 -8.54
N ASP A 149 4.88 -5.35 -7.45
CA ASP A 149 5.80 -6.48 -7.33
C ASP A 149 6.95 -6.45 -8.35
N LEU A 150 7.66 -5.31 -8.32
CA LEU A 150 8.76 -5.04 -9.25
C LEU A 150 9.95 -5.98 -9.03
N THR A 151 10.28 -6.28 -7.76
CA THR A 151 11.34 -7.19 -7.33
C THR A 151 10.82 -8.19 -6.29
N ASP A 152 11.52 -9.29 -6.07
CA ASP A 152 11.17 -10.25 -5.01
C ASP A 152 11.33 -9.68 -3.59
N ASN A 153 12.36 -8.88 -3.35
CA ASN A 153 12.63 -8.16 -2.09
C ASN A 153 12.30 -8.95 -0.80
N TRP A 154 12.71 -10.23 -0.72
CA TRP A 154 12.33 -11.17 0.33
C TRP A 154 12.59 -10.69 1.76
N VAL A 155 11.67 -10.98 2.67
CA VAL A 155 11.74 -10.64 4.10
C VAL A 155 11.40 -11.82 5.02
N GLY A 156 11.76 -11.70 6.28
CA GLY A 156 11.43 -12.67 7.30
C GLY A 156 11.89 -14.09 6.93
N ARG A 157 11.01 -15.06 7.05
CA ARG A 157 11.32 -16.46 6.71
C ARG A 157 11.59 -16.70 5.22
N LEU A 158 11.19 -15.78 4.34
CA LEU A 158 11.40 -15.87 2.90
C LEU A 158 12.81 -15.44 2.48
N VAL A 159 13.60 -14.82 3.35
CA VAL A 159 15.00 -14.41 3.09
C VAL A 159 15.87 -15.61 2.64
N ARG A 160 15.53 -16.83 3.07
CA ARG A 160 16.20 -18.06 2.61
C ARG A 160 16.16 -18.25 1.09
N LEU A 161 15.16 -17.70 0.40
CA LEU A 161 15.00 -17.79 -1.05
C LEU A 161 16.06 -17.00 -1.82
N TYR A 162 16.76 -16.05 -1.16
CA TYR A 162 17.93 -15.41 -1.76
C TYR A 162 19.09 -16.37 -2.01
N ALA A 163 19.13 -17.52 -1.34
CA ALA A 163 20.18 -18.52 -1.57
C ALA A 163 20.10 -19.13 -2.99
N ASP A 164 18.90 -19.18 -3.56
CA ASP A 164 18.63 -19.74 -4.89
C ASP A 164 18.55 -18.64 -5.96
N GLN A 165 18.72 -17.36 -5.58
CA GLN A 165 18.61 -16.23 -6.48
C GLN A 165 19.99 -15.84 -7.01
N GLU A 166 20.16 -15.84 -8.33
CA GLU A 166 21.45 -15.51 -8.97
C GLU A 166 21.75 -14.01 -8.97
N MET A 167 20.70 -13.18 -8.94
CA MET A 167 20.83 -11.73 -8.99
C MET A 167 20.93 -11.15 -7.60
N SER A 168 21.96 -10.33 -7.36
CA SER A 168 22.12 -9.59 -6.11
C SER A 168 21.08 -8.47 -5.97
N LYS A 169 20.74 -8.09 -4.73
CA LYS A 169 19.84 -6.96 -4.44
C LYS A 169 20.27 -5.66 -5.14
N LYS A 170 21.59 -5.38 -5.23
CA LYS A 170 22.13 -4.22 -5.93
C LYS A 170 21.81 -4.26 -7.43
N GLN A 171 21.94 -5.41 -8.06
CA GLN A 171 21.60 -5.61 -9.48
C GLN A 171 20.09 -5.48 -9.71
N ALA A 172 19.26 -6.06 -8.83
CA ALA A 172 17.81 -5.93 -8.86
C ALA A 172 17.37 -4.46 -8.90
N TRP A 173 17.85 -3.65 -7.97
CA TRP A 173 17.51 -2.21 -7.93
C TRP A 173 18.10 -1.41 -9.10
N LYS A 174 19.22 -1.82 -9.68
CA LYS A 174 19.73 -1.22 -10.92
C LYS A 174 18.79 -1.48 -12.09
N LEU A 175 18.26 -2.70 -12.22
CA LEU A 175 17.28 -3.06 -13.25
C LEU A 175 15.92 -2.40 -12.99
N ALA A 176 15.50 -2.30 -11.73
CA ALA A 176 14.30 -1.56 -11.35
C ALA A 176 14.37 -0.10 -11.79
N LYS A 177 15.51 0.58 -11.53
CA LYS A 177 15.75 1.94 -12.02
C LYS A 177 15.68 2.01 -13.54
N TYR A 178 16.31 1.08 -14.24
CA TYR A 178 16.24 1.02 -15.71
C TYR A 178 14.79 0.93 -16.17
N LEU A 179 14.01 -0.02 -15.65
CA LEU A 179 12.62 -0.23 -16.07
C LEU A 179 11.75 1.00 -15.78
N MET A 180 11.87 1.58 -14.60
CA MET A 180 11.01 2.68 -14.16
C MET A 180 11.38 4.04 -14.76
N ARG A 181 12.67 4.28 -15.05
CA ARG A 181 13.16 5.60 -15.43
C ARG A 181 13.83 5.67 -16.80
N ASP A 182 14.70 4.69 -17.09
CA ASP A 182 15.66 4.81 -18.19
C ASP A 182 15.19 4.04 -19.45
N SER A 183 14.11 3.25 -19.37
CA SER A 183 13.62 2.36 -20.44
C SER A 183 12.84 3.07 -21.56
N GLY A 184 12.58 4.37 -21.45
CA GLY A 184 11.75 5.09 -22.43
C GLY A 184 10.23 4.85 -22.28
N ILE A 185 9.78 3.97 -21.40
CA ILE A 185 8.36 3.73 -21.13
C ILE A 185 7.72 5.00 -20.56
N LYS A 186 6.55 5.36 -21.08
CA LYS A 186 5.74 6.49 -20.61
C LYS A 186 4.78 6.01 -19.51
N TRP A 187 5.22 6.07 -18.28
CA TRP A 187 4.42 5.63 -17.15
C TRP A 187 3.32 6.63 -16.79
N LEU A 188 2.12 6.12 -16.45
CA LEU A 188 1.02 6.89 -15.87
C LEU A 188 1.05 6.87 -14.35
N CYS A 189 1.37 5.73 -13.76
CA CYS A 189 1.60 5.58 -12.32
C CYS A 189 2.34 4.27 -12.01
N HIS A 190 2.90 4.21 -10.80
CA HIS A 190 3.43 2.99 -10.21
C HIS A 190 2.63 2.67 -8.94
N LEU A 191 2.19 1.43 -8.81
CA LEU A 191 1.63 0.90 -7.57
C LEU A 191 2.70 0.10 -6.83
N LEU A 192 2.62 0.09 -5.52
CA LEU A 192 3.39 -0.82 -4.69
C LEU A 192 2.60 -2.12 -4.51
N GLY A 193 3.25 -3.25 -4.80
CA GLY A 193 2.75 -4.56 -4.42
C GLY A 193 3.21 -4.96 -3.02
N ASN A 194 2.91 -6.17 -2.59
CA ASN A 194 3.33 -6.64 -1.26
C ASN A 194 4.85 -6.79 -1.15
N HIS A 195 5.55 -7.22 -2.20
CA HIS A 195 7.01 -7.28 -2.22
C HIS A 195 7.65 -5.89 -2.21
N ASP A 196 7.05 -4.94 -2.90
CA ASP A 196 7.52 -3.55 -2.96
C ASP A 196 7.35 -2.82 -1.61
N ALA A 197 6.36 -3.23 -0.80
CA ALA A 197 6.10 -2.64 0.51
C ALA A 197 7.12 -3.06 1.58
N TRP A 198 7.97 -4.07 1.30
CA TRP A 198 8.93 -4.59 2.27
C TRP A 198 10.24 -3.80 2.27
N ASN A 199 10.93 -3.78 3.44
CA ASN A 199 12.22 -3.12 3.64
C ASN A 199 12.23 -1.65 3.15
N ASP A 200 13.25 -1.29 2.39
CA ASP A 200 13.43 0.03 1.77
C ASP A 200 12.66 0.19 0.45
N GLY A 201 11.86 -0.82 0.05
CA GLY A 201 11.18 -0.86 -1.24
C GLY A 201 10.37 0.39 -1.56
N PRO A 202 9.49 0.90 -0.68
CA PRO A 202 8.71 2.10 -0.96
C PRO A 202 9.59 3.33 -1.22
N TYR A 203 10.69 3.47 -0.47
CA TYR A 203 11.65 4.56 -0.67
C TYR A 203 12.39 4.41 -2.01
N LEU A 204 12.90 3.23 -2.30
CA LEU A 204 13.67 2.96 -3.52
C LEU A 204 12.81 3.10 -4.79
N ILE A 205 11.55 2.66 -4.75
CA ILE A 205 10.63 2.82 -5.87
C ILE A 205 10.35 4.31 -6.11
N LYS A 206 10.03 5.08 -5.06
CA LYS A 206 9.82 6.54 -5.17
C LYS A 206 11.06 7.25 -5.70
N ALA A 207 12.26 6.86 -5.26
CA ALA A 207 13.52 7.45 -5.71
C ALA A 207 13.85 7.12 -7.18
N ASN A 208 13.42 5.96 -7.67
CA ASN A 208 13.67 5.49 -9.03
C ASN A 208 12.55 5.84 -10.03
N ALA A 209 11.38 6.25 -9.59
CA ALA A 209 10.30 6.68 -10.48
C ALA A 209 10.70 7.91 -11.31
N GLN A 210 10.11 8.04 -12.49
CA GLN A 210 10.25 9.26 -13.29
C GLN A 210 9.67 10.46 -12.52
N PRO A 211 10.26 11.66 -12.63
CA PRO A 211 9.65 12.87 -12.09
C PRO A 211 8.21 13.03 -12.57
N MET A 212 7.31 13.46 -11.69
CA MET A 212 5.88 13.69 -11.95
C MET A 212 5.03 12.43 -12.15
N VAL A 213 5.62 11.23 -12.21
CA VAL A 213 4.85 9.98 -12.21
C VAL A 213 4.52 9.60 -10.78
N PRO A 214 3.23 9.51 -10.41
CA PRO A 214 2.84 9.17 -9.05
C PRO A 214 3.22 7.74 -8.69
N VAL A 215 3.62 7.55 -7.44
CA VAL A 215 3.80 6.25 -6.80
C VAL A 215 2.77 6.16 -5.68
N GLU A 216 1.88 5.19 -5.80
CA GLU A 216 0.76 4.99 -4.87
C GLU A 216 0.87 3.64 -4.16
N ASP A 217 0.43 3.61 -2.92
CA ASP A 217 0.40 2.38 -2.14
C ASP A 217 -0.78 1.52 -2.60
N TRP A 218 -0.54 0.27 -2.94
CA TRP A 218 -1.52 -0.76 -3.28
C TRP A 218 -2.50 -0.45 -4.42
N GLN A 219 -3.05 0.76 -4.52
CA GLN A 219 -4.05 1.12 -5.52
C GLN A 219 -3.98 2.59 -5.92
N SER A 220 -4.40 2.86 -7.16
CA SER A 220 -4.59 4.21 -7.67
C SER A 220 -5.91 4.33 -8.42
N ARG A 221 -6.52 5.50 -8.33
CA ARG A 221 -7.69 5.86 -9.12
C ARG A 221 -7.37 7.11 -9.92
N PHE A 222 -7.46 6.99 -11.22
CA PHE A 222 -7.22 8.13 -12.10
C PHE A 222 -8.24 8.16 -13.23
N GLN A 223 -8.46 9.35 -13.77
CA GLN A 223 -9.27 9.52 -14.95
C GLN A 223 -8.43 10.12 -16.07
N ILE A 224 -8.54 9.53 -17.25
CA ILE A 224 -7.93 10.02 -18.47
C ILE A 224 -8.93 10.93 -19.13
N ALA A 225 -8.59 12.23 -19.26
CA ALA A 225 -9.46 13.25 -19.84
C ALA A 225 -8.96 13.66 -21.23
N PHE A 226 -9.85 13.59 -22.22
CA PHE A 226 -9.57 13.96 -23.61
C PHE A 226 -10.12 15.35 -23.91
N PRO A 227 -9.55 16.07 -24.93
CA PRO A 227 -9.99 17.42 -25.29
C PRO A 227 -11.46 17.49 -25.74
N ASN A 228 -12.03 16.41 -26.28
CA ASN A 228 -13.45 16.32 -26.66
C ASN A 228 -14.41 16.16 -25.46
N GLY A 229 -13.90 16.21 -24.22
CA GLY A 229 -14.70 16.06 -23.01
C GLY A 229 -14.90 14.61 -22.56
N GLN A 230 -14.50 13.62 -23.36
CA GLN A 230 -14.57 12.23 -22.94
C GLN A 230 -13.59 11.95 -21.80
N LYS A 231 -14.06 11.14 -20.85
CA LYS A 231 -13.27 10.71 -19.69
C LYS A 231 -13.33 9.20 -19.57
N VAL A 232 -12.20 8.59 -19.22
CA VAL A 232 -12.11 7.17 -18.89
C VAL A 232 -11.52 7.04 -17.51
N ARG A 233 -12.26 6.44 -16.60
CA ARG A 233 -11.86 6.19 -15.23
C ARG A 233 -11.19 4.82 -15.09
N VAL A 234 -10.04 4.80 -14.47
CA VAL A 234 -9.26 3.60 -14.20
C VAL A 234 -9.08 3.43 -12.70
N HIS A 235 -9.46 2.29 -12.19
CA HIS A 235 -9.12 1.84 -10.85
C HIS A 235 -8.12 0.69 -10.98
N ALA A 236 -6.84 0.99 -10.78
CA ALA A 236 -5.78 0.02 -10.76
C ALA A 236 -5.42 -0.34 -9.31
N ALA A 237 -5.22 -1.61 -9.02
CA ALA A 237 -4.78 -2.10 -7.72
C ALA A 237 -3.77 -3.23 -7.90
N HIS A 238 -2.88 -3.46 -6.94
CA HIS A 238 -2.03 -4.64 -6.98
C HIS A 238 -2.89 -5.92 -6.95
N ASP A 239 -3.86 -6.02 -6.02
CA ASP A 239 -4.97 -6.99 -6.08
C ASP A 239 -6.26 -6.37 -5.56
N PHE A 240 -7.40 -6.92 -5.97
CA PHE A 240 -8.71 -6.64 -5.39
C PHE A 240 -9.14 -7.77 -4.47
N PRO A 241 -9.61 -7.47 -3.24
CA PRO A 241 -10.04 -8.49 -2.28
C PRO A 241 -11.14 -9.40 -2.81
N GLY A 242 -10.89 -10.68 -2.76
CA GLY A 242 -11.83 -11.73 -3.17
C GLY A 242 -11.11 -12.86 -3.91
N SER A 243 -11.50 -14.10 -3.62
CA SER A 243 -10.96 -15.30 -4.26
C SER A 243 -12.07 -16.23 -4.68
N SER A 244 -11.85 -16.95 -5.77
CA SER A 244 -12.71 -18.03 -6.24
C SER A 244 -11.86 -18.95 -7.08
N ILE A 245 -11.98 -20.25 -6.87
CA ILE A 245 -11.32 -21.26 -7.69
C ILE A 245 -11.88 -21.36 -9.12
N TRP A 246 -13.10 -20.86 -9.30
CA TRP A 246 -13.83 -20.93 -10.59
C TRP A 246 -13.79 -19.62 -11.37
N ASN A 247 -13.59 -18.49 -10.68
CA ASN A 247 -13.65 -17.17 -11.30
C ASN A 247 -12.42 -16.33 -10.95
N LYS A 248 -11.46 -16.27 -11.86
CA LYS A 248 -10.25 -15.46 -11.72
C LYS A 248 -10.52 -13.97 -11.53
N MET A 249 -11.69 -13.51 -11.99
CA MET A 249 -12.10 -12.10 -11.91
C MET A 249 -13.00 -11.79 -10.71
N HIS A 250 -13.13 -12.71 -9.74
CA HIS A 250 -14.01 -12.50 -8.59
C HIS A 250 -13.69 -11.21 -7.82
N GLY A 251 -12.43 -10.95 -7.49
CA GLY A 251 -12.01 -9.71 -6.82
C GLY A 251 -12.32 -8.45 -7.63
N PRO A 252 -11.82 -8.30 -8.88
CA PRO A 252 -12.16 -7.18 -9.76
C PRO A 252 -13.66 -7.00 -9.98
N GLN A 253 -14.42 -8.08 -10.17
CA GLN A 253 -15.86 -8.02 -10.35
C GLN A 253 -16.58 -7.50 -9.11
N LYS A 254 -16.18 -7.96 -7.91
CA LYS A 254 -16.68 -7.44 -6.64
C LYS A 254 -16.36 -5.95 -6.51
N ALA A 255 -15.15 -5.52 -6.90
CA ALA A 255 -14.77 -4.11 -6.89
C ALA A 255 -15.67 -3.28 -7.81
N ALA A 256 -15.92 -3.73 -9.05
CA ALA A 256 -16.82 -3.05 -10.00
C ALA A 256 -18.26 -2.92 -9.50
N MET A 257 -18.73 -3.89 -8.73
CA MET A 257 -20.09 -3.87 -8.18
C MET A 257 -20.24 -3.01 -6.93
N MET A 258 -19.21 -2.95 -6.07
CA MET A 258 -19.29 -2.38 -4.72
C MET A 258 -18.59 -1.03 -4.55
N LEU A 259 -17.57 -0.74 -5.37
CA LEU A 259 -16.78 0.48 -5.25
C LEU A 259 -17.29 1.60 -6.16
N GLU A 260 -16.57 2.70 -6.20
CA GLU A 260 -16.86 3.79 -7.13
C GLU A 260 -16.71 3.33 -8.57
N GLN A 261 -17.61 3.81 -9.42
CA GLN A 261 -17.64 3.46 -10.83
C GLN A 261 -16.34 3.83 -11.55
N ALA A 262 -15.77 2.85 -12.25
CA ALA A 262 -14.66 3.02 -13.18
C ALA A 262 -14.93 2.22 -14.46
N ASP A 263 -14.41 2.72 -15.58
CA ASP A 263 -14.51 2.03 -16.89
C ASP A 263 -13.56 0.83 -16.95
N ILE A 264 -12.43 0.89 -16.22
CA ILE A 264 -11.43 -0.19 -16.15
C ILE A 264 -11.09 -0.47 -14.68
N PHE A 265 -11.14 -1.75 -14.29
CA PHE A 265 -10.59 -2.28 -13.06
C PHE A 265 -9.44 -3.23 -13.41
N ALA A 266 -8.20 -2.86 -13.05
CA ALA A 266 -7.01 -3.60 -13.41
C ALA A 266 -6.22 -4.07 -12.18
N CYS A 267 -5.75 -5.33 -12.17
CA CYS A 267 -4.90 -5.88 -11.11
C CYS A 267 -3.94 -6.97 -11.60
N GLY A 268 -3.05 -7.42 -10.71
CA GLY A 268 -2.08 -8.50 -10.90
C GLY A 268 -2.07 -9.48 -9.72
N HIS A 269 -0.92 -9.66 -9.09
CA HIS A 269 -0.62 -10.38 -7.85
C HIS A 269 -0.78 -11.93 -7.91
N LYS A 270 -1.85 -12.42 -8.48
CA LYS A 270 -2.15 -13.88 -8.47
C LYS A 270 -1.47 -14.66 -9.59
N HIS A 271 -0.62 -14.01 -10.37
CA HIS A 271 0.08 -14.61 -11.52
C HIS A 271 -0.86 -15.37 -12.48
N GLU A 272 -2.08 -14.91 -12.58
CA GLU A 272 -3.10 -15.42 -13.49
C GLU A 272 -3.59 -14.29 -14.40
N TRP A 273 -3.93 -14.61 -15.65
CA TRP A 273 -4.51 -13.61 -16.53
C TRP A 273 -6.00 -13.86 -16.79
N ALA A 274 -6.74 -12.80 -16.94
CA ALA A 274 -8.09 -12.81 -17.49
C ALA A 274 -8.50 -11.43 -17.97
N ILE A 275 -9.41 -11.39 -18.94
CA ILE A 275 -10.09 -10.21 -19.43
C ILE A 275 -11.58 -10.51 -19.38
N ASN A 276 -12.38 -9.56 -18.88
CA ASN A 276 -13.83 -9.65 -18.91
C ASN A 276 -14.39 -8.25 -19.21
N GLU A 277 -15.35 -8.19 -20.13
CA GLU A 277 -16.15 -7.02 -20.42
C GLU A 277 -17.58 -7.29 -19.94
N SER A 278 -18.16 -6.37 -19.20
CA SER A 278 -19.49 -6.53 -18.62
C SER A 278 -20.17 -5.18 -18.45
N GLU A 279 -21.46 -5.22 -18.15
CA GLU A 279 -22.24 -4.04 -17.85
C GLU A 279 -22.87 -4.13 -16.47
N ASN A 280 -23.10 -2.99 -15.86
CA ASN A 280 -23.94 -2.85 -14.69
C ASN A 280 -25.22 -2.11 -15.09
N ALA A 281 -26.24 -2.88 -15.47
CA ALA A 281 -27.51 -2.32 -15.94
C ALA A 281 -28.20 -1.42 -14.91
N ASN A 282 -28.02 -1.67 -13.61
CA ASN A 282 -28.60 -0.83 -12.54
C ASN A 282 -27.93 0.55 -12.42
N ARG A 283 -26.69 0.67 -12.88
CA ARG A 283 -25.89 1.90 -12.82
C ARG A 283 -25.58 2.48 -14.19
N ASP A 284 -26.10 1.85 -15.25
CA ASP A 284 -25.99 2.25 -16.64
C ASP A 284 -24.53 2.53 -17.08
N PHE A 285 -23.64 1.52 -16.87
CA PHE A 285 -22.27 1.65 -17.36
C PHE A 285 -21.65 0.30 -17.76
N VAL A 286 -20.80 0.35 -18.78
CA VAL A 286 -19.93 -0.75 -19.24
C VAL A 286 -18.59 -0.65 -18.53
N TYR A 287 -18.06 -1.78 -18.10
CA TYR A 287 -16.75 -1.84 -17.44
C TYR A 287 -15.91 -3.02 -17.94
N HIS A 288 -14.60 -2.83 -17.86
CA HIS A 288 -13.60 -3.80 -18.28
C HIS A 288 -12.82 -4.27 -17.06
N LEU A 289 -12.74 -5.56 -16.87
CA LEU A 289 -11.94 -6.18 -15.82
C LEU A 289 -10.67 -6.75 -16.44
N ILE A 290 -9.53 -6.42 -15.84
CA ILE A 290 -8.20 -6.81 -16.29
C ILE A 290 -7.46 -7.45 -15.12
N ARG A 291 -6.91 -8.64 -15.32
CA ARG A 291 -5.93 -9.26 -14.44
C ARG A 291 -4.72 -9.64 -15.27
N ALA A 292 -3.59 -8.98 -15.04
CA ALA A 292 -2.31 -9.31 -15.68
C ALA A 292 -1.61 -10.42 -14.88
N ARG A 293 -1.01 -11.37 -15.62
CA ARG A 293 -0.28 -12.49 -15.00
C ARG A 293 1.08 -12.09 -14.44
N GLY A 294 1.75 -11.11 -15.07
CA GLY A 294 3.14 -10.79 -14.79
C GLY A 294 4.15 -11.62 -15.60
N TYR A 295 5.43 -11.32 -15.39
CA TYR A 295 6.54 -11.87 -16.19
C TYR A 295 7.29 -12.99 -15.51
N LYS A 296 6.96 -13.38 -14.29
CA LYS A 296 7.51 -14.52 -13.60
C LYS A 296 6.84 -15.79 -14.14
N PHE A 297 7.50 -16.51 -15.04
CA PHE A 297 6.97 -17.66 -15.75
C PHE A 297 7.36 -18.99 -15.14
N ILE A 298 8.50 -19.04 -14.46
CA ILE A 298 9.02 -20.21 -13.79
C ILE A 298 9.08 -19.89 -12.30
N ASP A 299 8.39 -20.67 -11.51
CA ASP A 299 8.37 -20.47 -10.06
C ASP A 299 8.17 -21.83 -9.38
N SER A 300 9.23 -22.34 -8.77
CA SER A 300 9.20 -23.60 -8.03
C SER A 300 8.17 -23.59 -6.87
N TYR A 301 7.86 -22.41 -6.33
CA TYR A 301 6.82 -22.27 -5.33
C TYR A 301 5.41 -22.41 -5.94
N SER A 302 5.18 -21.83 -7.12
CA SER A 302 3.91 -22.01 -7.87
C SER A 302 3.72 -23.46 -8.31
N ASP A 303 4.80 -24.12 -8.73
CA ASP A 303 4.77 -25.56 -9.10
C ASP A 303 4.37 -26.44 -7.91
N GLN A 304 4.87 -26.14 -6.70
CA GLN A 304 4.48 -26.83 -5.47
C GLN A 304 2.99 -26.64 -5.13
N LEU A 305 2.40 -25.52 -5.52
CA LEU A 305 0.98 -25.22 -5.32
C LEU A 305 0.08 -25.76 -6.45
N GLY A 306 0.65 -26.38 -7.48
CA GLY A 306 -0.08 -26.99 -8.60
C GLY A 306 -0.64 -26.00 -9.61
N TYR A 307 -0.10 -24.78 -9.69
CA TYR A 307 -0.48 -23.81 -10.72
C TYR A 307 0.13 -24.17 -12.06
N GLY A 308 -0.73 -24.34 -13.07
CA GLY A 308 -0.28 -24.66 -14.44
C GLY A 308 0.37 -23.45 -15.14
N SER A 309 1.31 -23.73 -16.07
CA SER A 309 1.92 -22.67 -16.88
C SER A 309 0.90 -22.02 -17.81
N GLN A 310 0.91 -20.68 -17.88
CA GLN A 310 0.06 -19.89 -18.77
C GLN A 310 0.93 -19.27 -19.87
N LYS A 311 0.38 -19.14 -21.10
CA LYS A 311 1.11 -18.64 -22.27
C LYS A 311 0.92 -17.15 -22.52
N PHE A 312 -0.22 -16.61 -22.13
CA PHE A 312 -0.63 -15.23 -22.43
C PHE A 312 -0.74 -14.34 -21.19
N GLY A 313 -0.95 -13.06 -21.42
CA GLY A 313 -1.41 -12.13 -20.39
C GLY A 313 -0.34 -11.68 -19.41
N ALA A 314 0.94 -11.73 -19.78
CA ALA A 314 2.01 -11.14 -18.94
C ALA A 314 1.73 -9.68 -18.64
N SER A 315 1.33 -8.91 -19.65
CA SER A 315 0.67 -7.62 -19.53
C SER A 315 -0.65 -7.64 -20.32
N ILE A 316 -1.54 -6.72 -20.00
CA ILE A 316 -2.80 -6.55 -20.74
C ILE A 316 -2.95 -5.08 -21.09
N THR A 317 -3.26 -4.81 -22.34
CA THR A 317 -3.34 -3.46 -22.85
C THR A 317 -4.79 -3.09 -23.20
N ALA A 318 -5.28 -1.98 -22.65
CA ALA A 318 -6.54 -1.37 -23.03
C ALA A 318 -6.28 -0.28 -24.06
N ILE A 319 -6.85 -0.42 -25.26
CA ILE A 319 -6.89 0.63 -26.28
C ILE A 319 -8.14 1.46 -26.08
N ILE A 320 -7.97 2.76 -25.90
CA ILE A 320 -9.01 3.74 -25.59
C ILE A 320 -9.18 4.66 -26.81
N ASP A 321 -10.35 4.66 -27.41
CA ASP A 321 -10.71 5.51 -28.54
C ASP A 321 -11.80 6.52 -28.12
N PRO A 322 -11.45 7.78 -27.86
CA PRO A 322 -12.41 8.78 -27.38
C PRO A 322 -13.43 9.22 -28.43
N ALA A 323 -13.28 8.84 -29.71
CA ALA A 323 -14.25 9.09 -30.73
C ALA A 323 -15.32 8.00 -30.90
N SER A 324 -15.12 6.85 -30.26
CA SER A 324 -16.04 5.72 -30.27
C SER A 324 -17.11 5.84 -29.18
N GLY A 325 -18.31 5.29 -29.45
CA GLY A 325 -19.38 5.16 -28.43
C GLY A 325 -18.99 4.20 -27.29
N ASP A 326 -19.72 4.25 -26.19
CA ASP A 326 -19.35 3.62 -24.91
C ASP A 326 -19.01 2.13 -25.02
N THR A 327 -19.75 1.36 -25.82
CA THR A 327 -19.50 -0.08 -26.01
C THR A 327 -18.27 -0.40 -26.88
N LYS A 328 -17.69 0.60 -27.54
CA LYS A 328 -16.54 0.44 -28.45
C LYS A 328 -15.35 1.28 -28.06
N LYS A 329 -15.50 2.10 -27.03
CA LYS A 329 -14.50 3.04 -26.55
C LYS A 329 -13.24 2.35 -26.03
N ILE A 330 -13.38 1.17 -25.44
CA ILE A 330 -12.28 0.42 -24.86
C ILE A 330 -12.21 -0.98 -25.48
N ARG A 331 -10.99 -1.42 -25.80
CA ARG A 331 -10.69 -2.78 -26.26
C ARG A 331 -9.46 -3.31 -25.54
N CYS A 332 -9.56 -4.50 -24.95
CA CYS A 332 -8.48 -5.10 -24.18
C CYS A 332 -7.79 -6.22 -24.97
N PHE A 333 -6.46 -6.23 -24.93
CA PHE A 333 -5.60 -7.19 -25.63
C PHE A 333 -4.67 -7.89 -24.65
N PRO A 334 -4.55 -9.23 -24.72
CA PRO A 334 -3.64 -10.00 -23.88
C PRO A 334 -2.20 -10.08 -24.44
N ASP A 335 -1.97 -9.58 -25.65
CA ASP A 335 -0.66 -9.49 -26.30
C ASP A 335 -0.38 -8.02 -26.67
N LEU A 336 0.77 -7.51 -26.22
CA LEU A 336 1.12 -6.11 -26.39
C LEU A 336 1.46 -5.73 -27.84
N PRO A 337 2.21 -6.53 -28.63
CA PRO A 337 2.40 -6.29 -30.05
C PRO A 337 1.10 -6.14 -30.84
N GLU A 338 0.14 -7.03 -30.63
CA GLU A 338 -1.18 -6.95 -31.28
C GLU A 338 -1.91 -5.65 -30.91
N ALA A 339 -1.87 -5.27 -29.62
CA ALA A 339 -2.42 -3.99 -29.17
C ALA A 339 -1.75 -2.79 -29.83
N ALA A 340 -0.42 -2.84 -30.02
CA ALA A 340 0.35 -1.76 -30.65
C ALA A 340 0.02 -1.62 -32.16
N GLU A 341 -0.13 -2.74 -32.87
CA GLU A 341 -0.59 -2.75 -34.26
C GLU A 341 -2.00 -2.16 -34.38
N PHE A 342 -2.92 -2.59 -33.52
CA PHE A 342 -4.28 -2.07 -33.51
C PHE A 342 -4.33 -0.58 -33.17
N LEU A 343 -3.55 -0.13 -32.17
CA LEU A 343 -3.44 1.29 -31.83
C LEU A 343 -2.90 2.09 -32.99
N THR A 344 -1.86 1.64 -33.66
CA THR A 344 -1.24 2.31 -34.81
C THR A 344 -2.25 2.46 -35.94
N TRP A 345 -2.97 1.38 -36.26
CA TRP A 345 -4.03 1.37 -37.28
C TRP A 345 -5.17 2.37 -36.93
N LYS A 346 -5.61 2.42 -35.68
CA LYS A 346 -6.63 3.35 -35.19
C LYS A 346 -6.16 4.81 -35.29
N ARG A 347 -4.93 5.09 -34.84
CA ARG A 347 -4.36 6.45 -34.85
C ARG A 347 -4.10 7.00 -36.22
N ALA A 348 -3.86 6.15 -37.20
CA ALA A 348 -3.72 6.55 -38.60
C ALA A 348 -5.05 7.01 -39.25
N ARG A 349 -6.19 6.70 -38.61
CA ARG A 349 -7.55 7.01 -39.09
C ARG A 349 -8.29 8.05 -38.25
N ALA A 350 -7.67 8.51 -37.15
CA ALA A 350 -8.22 9.46 -36.18
C ALA A 350 -7.84 10.92 -36.51
#